data_d67f5244d0b23307e4337f36d5cb4544
#
_entry.id   d67f5244d0b23307e4337f36d5cb4544
#
_cell.length_a   1.000
_cell.length_b   1.000
_cell.length_c   1.000
_cell.angle_alpha   90.00
_cell.angle_beta   90.00
_cell.angle_gamma   90.00
#
_symmetry.space_group_name_H-M   'P 1'
#
loop_
_entity.id
_entity.type
_entity.pdbx_description
1 polymer ?
#
loop_
_entity_poly.entity_id
_entity_poly.type
_entity_poly.pdbx_seq_one_letter_code
_entity_poly.pdbx_strand_id
1 'polypeptide(L)'
;MKLFKSLGQNYPDCIVTYFNYEDYIEKYHFIKDTCLSIGYDCLWNSEVHQHVKEFDKRIYFNGEQPCTFQNPDKKIALRSCGLDDIFTDVYTICPYTADWANNRYHGGREKFKITIFPMDKKNILKFNSDEKIYDAIFYGSICGKTHEKIVNAINNFNYKFITLGPEHWHPNESLDLNSLWEKVTDYNITTFQKWDILSKTKVVPIVNHLFLKDDGIKNIKSFEGWEDNKVFSNVDDRIMAQLKPRIVEAAFFKMLMLVKRDPWNAIEYFYEPEKEFLYYDDEKELPGLIEHISKNWNDYRHIVDNAYDKAMKNYTTEAVLERMIRETT
;
A
#
# COMPACT_ATOMS: atom_id res chain seq x y z
N MET A 1 -12.59 -11.43 21.93
CA MET A 1 -13.12 -10.06 22.10
C MET A 1 -12.54 -9.27 23.28
N LYS A 2 -12.43 -9.80 24.51
CA LYS A 2 -11.77 -9.10 25.64
C LYS A 2 -10.28 -8.79 25.36
N LEU A 3 -9.55 -9.70 24.74
CA LEU A 3 -8.14 -9.53 24.44
C LEU A 3 -7.90 -8.41 23.41
N PHE A 4 -8.69 -8.37 22.33
CA PHE A 4 -8.58 -7.31 21.33
C PHE A 4 -8.97 -5.93 21.87
N LYS A 5 -9.95 -5.84 22.78
CA LYS A 5 -10.26 -4.59 23.49
C LYS A 5 -9.09 -4.13 24.38
N SER A 6 -8.42 -5.08 25.08
CA SER A 6 -7.28 -4.73 25.93
C SER A 6 -6.05 -4.33 25.10
N LEU A 7 -5.78 -4.98 23.98
CA LEU A 7 -4.71 -4.64 23.05
C LEU A 7 -4.97 -3.26 22.41
N GLY A 8 -6.18 -2.98 21.95
CA GLY A 8 -6.53 -1.66 21.40
C GLY A 8 -6.51 -0.52 22.40
N GLN A 9 -6.66 -0.80 23.71
CA GLN A 9 -6.51 0.19 24.78
C GLN A 9 -5.05 0.46 25.13
N ASN A 10 -4.20 -0.57 25.06
CA ASN A 10 -2.78 -0.47 25.40
C ASN A 10 -1.90 -0.03 24.21
N TYR A 11 -2.42 -0.15 22.99
CA TYR A 11 -1.72 0.17 21.73
C TYR A 11 -2.65 1.00 20.84
N PRO A 12 -2.80 2.31 21.12
CA PRO A 12 -3.72 3.18 20.38
C PRO A 12 -3.38 3.32 18.89
N ASP A 13 -2.14 3.04 18.50
CA ASP A 13 -1.68 3.05 17.10
C ASP A 13 -2.01 1.75 16.34
N CYS A 14 -2.44 0.70 17.03
CA CYS A 14 -3.00 -0.48 16.38
C CYS A 14 -4.36 -0.11 15.77
N ILE A 15 -4.44 -0.04 14.44
CA ILE A 15 -5.73 0.01 13.75
C ILE A 15 -6.38 -1.36 13.93
N VAL A 16 -7.00 -1.54 15.09
CA VAL A 16 -7.98 -2.61 15.26
C VAL A 16 -9.20 -2.17 14.49
N THR A 17 -9.29 -2.55 13.24
CA THR A 17 -10.53 -2.42 12.48
C THR A 17 -11.52 -3.35 13.17
N TYR A 18 -12.37 -2.80 14.06
CA TYR A 18 -13.43 -3.54 14.70
C TYR A 18 -14.41 -3.93 13.62
N PHE A 19 -14.32 -5.16 13.15
CA PHE A 19 -15.47 -5.78 12.55
C PHE A 19 -16.49 -5.98 13.67
N ASN A 20 -17.75 -5.72 13.38
CA ASN A 20 -18.78 -6.12 14.31
C ASN A 20 -18.78 -7.66 14.36
N TYR A 21 -18.11 -8.18 15.36
CA TYR A 21 -17.79 -9.59 15.53
C TYR A 21 -19.06 -10.46 15.55
N GLU A 22 -20.16 -9.89 16.03
CA GLU A 22 -21.45 -10.59 16.12
C GLU A 22 -22.07 -10.83 14.74
N ASP A 23 -22.03 -9.83 13.84
CA ASP A 23 -22.54 -9.98 12.47
C ASP A 23 -21.71 -10.97 11.63
N TYR A 24 -20.42 -11.13 11.98
CA TYR A 24 -19.51 -12.05 11.28
C TYR A 24 -19.60 -13.48 11.81
N ILE A 25 -19.82 -13.69 13.11
CA ILE A 25 -19.92 -15.04 13.70
C ILE A 25 -21.15 -15.80 13.18
N GLU A 26 -22.27 -15.13 12.99
CA GLU A 26 -23.46 -15.77 12.43
C GLU A 26 -23.24 -16.23 10.98
N LYS A 27 -22.42 -15.51 10.23
CA LYS A 27 -22.16 -15.78 8.82
C LYS A 27 -21.00 -16.76 8.59
N TYR A 28 -20.01 -16.80 9.49
CA TYR A 28 -18.77 -17.58 9.34
C TYR A 28 -18.39 -18.30 10.63
N HIS A 29 -18.88 -19.53 10.82
CA HIS A 29 -18.61 -20.36 12.00
C HIS A 29 -17.12 -20.62 12.30
N PHE A 30 -16.24 -20.48 11.29
CA PHE A 30 -14.81 -20.74 11.40
C PHE A 30 -13.97 -19.56 11.92
N ILE A 31 -14.54 -18.38 12.10
CA ILE A 31 -13.81 -17.22 12.65
C ILE A 31 -13.38 -17.43 14.10
N LYS A 32 -14.08 -18.28 14.86
CA LYS A 32 -13.75 -18.57 16.27
C LYS A 32 -12.32 -19.10 16.44
N ASP A 33 -11.81 -19.83 15.45
CA ASP A 33 -10.53 -20.51 15.49
C ASP A 33 -9.45 -19.78 14.69
N THR A 34 -9.74 -18.54 14.25
CA THR A 34 -8.85 -17.74 13.41
C THR A 34 -8.41 -16.48 14.14
N CYS A 35 -7.09 -16.25 14.19
CA CYS A 35 -6.47 -15.02 14.61
C CYS A 35 -5.94 -14.26 13.39
N LEU A 36 -6.36 -13.00 13.23
CA LEU A 36 -5.81 -12.09 12.23
C LEU A 36 -5.02 -10.99 12.92
N SER A 37 -3.75 -10.91 12.62
CA SER A 37 -2.84 -9.89 13.13
C SER A 37 -2.43 -8.92 12.03
N ILE A 38 -2.55 -7.61 12.30
CA ILE A 38 -2.19 -6.54 11.37
C ILE A 38 -1.23 -5.58 12.08
N GLY A 39 -0.10 -5.27 11.42
CA GLY A 39 0.87 -4.29 11.92
C GLY A 39 2.03 -4.89 12.73
N TYR A 40 2.97 -4.04 13.11
CA TYR A 40 4.24 -4.45 13.70
C TYR A 40 4.16 -4.87 15.17
N ASP A 41 3.28 -4.26 15.94
CA ASP A 41 3.30 -4.41 17.41
C ASP A 41 3.02 -5.83 17.88
N CYS A 42 2.23 -6.58 17.11
CA CYS A 42 1.99 -8.00 17.41
C CYS A 42 3.24 -8.87 17.21
N LEU A 43 4.25 -8.41 16.48
CA LEU A 43 5.49 -9.16 16.22
C LEU A 43 6.52 -9.03 17.36
N TRP A 44 6.41 -7.97 18.17
CA TRP A 44 7.40 -7.61 19.18
C TRP A 44 7.04 -8.09 20.59
N ASN A 45 5.78 -8.41 20.84
CA ASN A 45 5.30 -8.75 22.16
C ASN A 45 5.17 -10.25 22.32
N SER A 46 6.04 -10.83 23.19
CA SER A 46 6.05 -12.27 23.46
C SER A 46 4.76 -12.81 24.09
N GLU A 47 4.03 -11.97 24.83
CA GLU A 47 2.73 -12.36 25.40
C GLU A 47 1.67 -12.48 24.29
N VAL A 48 1.69 -11.56 23.31
CA VAL A 48 0.81 -11.64 22.13
C VAL A 48 1.10 -12.93 21.35
N HIS A 49 2.37 -13.29 21.19
CA HIS A 49 2.74 -14.52 20.49
C HIS A 49 2.19 -15.78 21.15
N GLN A 50 2.16 -15.85 22.49
CA GLN A 50 1.58 -16.98 23.20
C GLN A 50 0.09 -17.10 22.90
N HIS A 51 -0.64 -15.99 22.96
CA HIS A 51 -2.08 -15.99 22.67
C HIS A 51 -2.38 -16.26 21.18
N VAL A 52 -1.57 -15.75 20.26
CA VAL A 52 -1.72 -16.07 18.82
C VAL A 52 -1.61 -17.56 18.58
N LYS A 53 -0.72 -18.26 19.28
CA LYS A 53 -0.53 -19.72 19.14
C LYS A 53 -1.70 -20.58 19.66
N GLU A 54 -2.62 -20.00 20.41
CA GLU A 54 -3.84 -20.69 20.85
C GLU A 54 -4.86 -20.90 19.72
N PHE A 55 -4.66 -20.24 18.57
CA PHE A 55 -5.53 -20.36 17.41
C PHE A 55 -4.96 -21.33 16.39
N ASP A 56 -5.81 -22.14 15.77
CA ASP A 56 -5.42 -23.06 14.71
C ASP A 56 -5.01 -22.31 13.44
N LYS A 57 -5.76 -21.27 13.08
CA LYS A 57 -5.49 -20.40 11.95
C LYS A 57 -4.92 -19.07 12.43
N ARG A 58 -3.70 -18.78 12.01
CA ARG A 58 -2.96 -17.58 12.45
C ARG A 58 -2.50 -16.81 11.22
N ILE A 59 -3.24 -15.77 10.89
CA ILE A 59 -3.01 -14.94 9.70
C ILE A 59 -2.27 -13.69 10.10
N TYR A 60 -1.20 -13.39 9.39
CA TYR A 60 -0.51 -12.11 9.47
C TYR A 60 -0.65 -11.32 8.17
N PHE A 61 -1.12 -10.08 8.27
CA PHE A 61 -1.14 -9.14 7.16
C PHE A 61 0.06 -8.21 7.23
N ASN A 62 1.00 -8.36 6.30
CA ASN A 62 2.18 -7.54 6.17
C ASN A 62 2.02 -6.51 5.05
N GLY A 63 1.54 -5.33 5.41
CA GLY A 63 1.32 -4.22 4.47
C GLY A 63 2.58 -3.43 4.11
N GLU A 64 3.71 -3.65 4.80
CA GLU A 64 4.90 -2.81 4.65
C GLU A 64 6.10 -3.50 3.98
N GLN A 65 5.90 -4.68 3.45
CA GLN A 65 6.93 -5.33 2.66
C GLN A 65 7.26 -4.52 1.40
N PRO A 66 8.53 -4.36 1.06
CA PRO A 66 9.75 -4.94 1.68
C PRO A 66 10.43 -4.04 2.72
N CYS A 67 9.78 -2.99 3.23
CA CYS A 67 10.38 -2.04 4.18
C CYS A 67 10.97 -2.69 5.44
N THR A 68 10.43 -3.82 5.85
CA THR A 68 10.93 -4.57 7.02
C THR A 68 12.36 -5.06 6.87
N PHE A 69 12.85 -5.25 5.65
CA PHE A 69 14.26 -5.62 5.39
C PHE A 69 15.25 -4.48 5.68
N GLN A 70 14.77 -3.26 5.84
CA GLN A 70 15.63 -2.14 6.23
C GLN A 70 16.01 -2.15 7.71
N ASN A 71 15.38 -3.01 8.53
CA ASN A 71 15.68 -3.10 9.95
C ASN A 71 17.03 -3.77 10.17
N PRO A 72 17.96 -3.16 10.93
CA PRO A 72 19.29 -3.71 11.21
C PRO A 72 19.24 -4.98 12.08
N ASP A 73 18.17 -5.21 12.82
CA ASP A 73 17.97 -6.43 13.59
C ASP A 73 17.39 -7.54 12.71
N LYS A 74 18.25 -8.44 12.24
CA LYS A 74 17.87 -9.56 11.37
C LYS A 74 16.78 -10.46 11.97
N LYS A 75 16.76 -10.67 13.29
CA LYS A 75 15.75 -11.50 13.95
C LYS A 75 14.38 -10.85 13.87
N ILE A 76 14.35 -9.54 13.99
CA ILE A 76 13.14 -8.75 13.88
C ILE A 76 12.67 -8.73 12.43
N ALA A 77 13.57 -8.47 11.48
CA ALA A 77 13.25 -8.50 10.06
C ALA A 77 12.67 -9.86 9.64
N LEU A 78 13.24 -10.96 10.10
CA LEU A 78 12.74 -12.32 9.84
C LEU A 78 11.35 -12.55 10.44
N ARG A 79 11.10 -12.12 11.67
CA ARG A 79 9.78 -12.22 12.29
C ARG A 79 8.76 -11.36 11.54
N SER A 80 9.10 -10.12 11.24
CA SER A 80 8.22 -9.21 10.50
C SER A 80 7.95 -9.68 9.06
N CYS A 81 8.79 -10.57 8.53
CA CYS A 81 8.52 -11.28 7.27
C CYS A 81 7.65 -12.54 7.47
N GLY A 82 7.30 -12.91 8.71
CA GLY A 82 6.52 -14.11 9.00
C GLY A 82 7.25 -15.41 8.68
N LEU A 83 8.59 -15.44 8.75
CA LEU A 83 9.42 -16.62 8.48
C LEU A 83 9.46 -17.61 9.64
N ASP A 84 9.01 -17.20 10.83
CA ASP A 84 8.87 -18.08 11.98
C ASP A 84 7.53 -18.84 11.99
N ASP A 85 7.37 -19.74 12.97
CA ASP A 85 6.19 -20.58 13.10
C ASP A 85 5.02 -19.93 13.87
N ILE A 86 5.09 -18.63 14.14
CA ILE A 86 4.02 -17.94 14.87
C ILE A 86 2.75 -17.90 14.03
N PHE A 87 2.88 -17.58 12.74
CA PHE A 87 1.75 -17.48 11.81
C PHE A 87 1.69 -18.69 10.87
N THR A 88 0.49 -19.17 10.58
CA THR A 88 0.25 -20.23 9.58
C THR A 88 0.32 -19.67 8.18
N ASP A 89 -0.22 -18.47 7.99
CA ASP A 89 -0.30 -17.78 6.71
C ASP A 89 0.12 -16.31 6.85
N VAL A 90 0.81 -15.80 5.83
CA VAL A 90 1.25 -14.41 5.75
C VAL A 90 0.74 -13.78 4.47
N TYR A 91 -0.05 -12.74 4.57
CA TYR A 91 -0.49 -11.97 3.42
C TYR A 91 0.40 -10.74 3.23
N THR A 92 1.00 -10.61 2.06
CA THR A 92 1.90 -9.50 1.72
C THR A 92 1.44 -8.80 0.44
N ILE A 93 1.72 -7.51 0.34
CA ILE A 93 1.46 -6.73 -0.87
C ILE A 93 2.55 -6.88 -1.93
N CYS A 94 3.64 -7.59 -1.62
CA CYS A 94 4.78 -7.77 -2.52
C CYS A 94 4.84 -9.19 -3.08
N PRO A 95 4.50 -9.41 -4.36
CA PRO A 95 4.52 -10.75 -4.97
C PRO A 95 5.92 -11.37 -4.97
N TYR A 96 6.95 -10.57 -5.24
CA TYR A 96 8.34 -11.07 -5.28
C TYR A 96 8.83 -11.55 -3.93
N THR A 97 8.43 -10.88 -2.84
CA THR A 97 8.76 -11.33 -1.48
C THR A 97 8.01 -12.59 -1.11
N ALA A 98 6.75 -12.75 -1.56
CA ALA A 98 5.99 -13.97 -1.36
C ALA A 98 6.69 -15.17 -2.02
N ASP A 99 7.02 -15.07 -3.31
CA ASP A 99 7.71 -16.11 -4.05
C ASP A 99 9.07 -16.48 -3.43
N TRP A 100 9.87 -15.46 -3.10
CA TRP A 100 11.18 -15.65 -2.48
C TRP A 100 11.09 -16.37 -1.14
N ALA A 101 10.20 -15.93 -0.25
CA ALA A 101 10.04 -16.51 1.08
C ALA A 101 9.51 -17.96 1.01
N ASN A 102 8.53 -18.23 0.17
CA ASN A 102 7.98 -19.57 -0.03
C ASN A 102 9.04 -20.55 -0.55
N ASN A 103 9.84 -20.15 -1.54
CA ASN A 103 10.86 -21.01 -2.12
C ASN A 103 12.05 -21.22 -1.18
N ARG A 104 12.54 -20.15 -0.54
CA ARG A 104 13.78 -20.21 0.26
C ARG A 104 13.58 -20.83 1.63
N TYR A 105 12.47 -20.51 2.32
CA TYR A 105 12.27 -20.89 3.73
C TYR A 105 11.19 -21.94 3.96
N HIS A 106 10.31 -22.15 3.00
CA HIS A 106 9.16 -23.03 3.14
C HIS A 106 9.13 -24.19 2.14
N GLY A 107 10.23 -24.39 1.40
CA GLY A 107 10.36 -25.50 0.44
C GLY A 107 9.28 -25.49 -0.66
N GLY A 108 8.85 -24.32 -1.08
CA GLY A 108 7.78 -24.14 -2.08
C GLY A 108 6.36 -24.23 -1.51
N ARG A 109 6.18 -24.45 -0.20
CA ARG A 109 4.84 -24.38 0.42
C ARG A 109 4.36 -22.93 0.42
N GLU A 110 3.12 -22.71 0.00
CA GLU A 110 2.48 -21.42 -0.11
C GLU A 110 2.04 -20.88 1.28
N LYS A 111 3.02 -20.49 2.12
CA LYS A 111 2.77 -19.79 3.38
C LYS A 111 2.54 -18.28 3.15
N PHE A 112 3.28 -17.69 2.21
CA PHE A 112 3.12 -16.30 1.82
C PHE A 112 2.17 -16.19 0.65
N LYS A 113 1.11 -15.40 0.82
CA LYS A 113 0.07 -15.15 -0.17
C LYS A 113 0.02 -13.66 -0.51
N ILE A 114 -0.36 -13.35 -1.75
CA ILE A 114 -0.41 -11.98 -2.24
C ILE A 114 -1.76 -11.36 -1.91
N THR A 115 -1.73 -10.13 -1.44
CA THR A 115 -2.94 -9.33 -1.21
C THR A 115 -2.67 -7.86 -1.51
N ILE A 116 -3.69 -7.02 -1.35
CA ILE A 116 -3.60 -5.56 -1.48
C ILE A 116 -4.21 -4.92 -0.23
N PHE A 117 -3.88 -3.66 0.02
CA PHE A 117 -4.51 -2.90 1.11
C PHE A 117 -6.03 -2.83 0.92
N PRO A 118 -6.83 -3.32 1.86
CA PRO A 118 -8.27 -3.23 1.74
C PRO A 118 -8.81 -1.86 2.20
N MET A 119 -9.98 -1.48 1.68
CA MET A 119 -10.72 -0.33 2.19
C MET A 119 -12.15 -0.70 2.54
N ASP A 120 -12.70 -0.04 3.57
CA ASP A 120 -14.06 -0.23 4.03
C ASP A 120 -15.06 0.29 2.99
N LYS A 121 -15.96 -0.60 2.55
CA LYS A 121 -16.98 -0.30 1.54
C LYS A 121 -17.90 0.85 1.94
N LYS A 122 -18.29 0.95 3.21
CA LYS A 122 -19.18 2.01 3.70
C LYS A 122 -18.52 3.38 3.58
N ASN A 123 -17.23 3.46 3.86
CA ASN A 123 -16.47 4.69 3.73
C ASN A 123 -16.30 5.08 2.25
N ILE A 124 -16.00 4.13 1.36
CA ILE A 124 -15.89 4.38 -0.08
C ILE A 124 -17.17 4.99 -0.63
N LEU A 125 -18.31 4.36 -0.37
CA LEU A 125 -19.60 4.81 -0.90
C LEU A 125 -20.02 6.19 -0.39
N LYS A 126 -19.58 6.57 0.82
CA LYS A 126 -19.87 7.89 1.39
C LYS A 126 -19.21 9.04 0.62
N PHE A 127 -18.04 8.81 0.01
CA PHE A 127 -17.23 9.84 -0.66
C PHE A 127 -17.26 9.72 -2.19
N ASN A 128 -18.06 8.81 -2.75
CA ASN A 128 -18.14 8.66 -4.21
C ASN A 128 -18.76 9.89 -4.85
N SER A 129 -18.05 10.54 -5.76
CA SER A 129 -18.51 11.70 -6.52
C SER A 129 -18.28 11.48 -8.01
N ASP A 130 -19.30 11.77 -8.82
CA ASP A 130 -19.17 11.81 -10.29
C ASP A 130 -18.60 13.14 -10.78
N GLU A 131 -18.63 14.18 -9.94
CA GLU A 131 -18.08 15.49 -10.25
C GLU A 131 -16.58 15.51 -10.01
N LYS A 132 -15.80 15.82 -11.05
CA LYS A 132 -14.34 15.95 -11.01
C LYS A 132 -13.94 17.42 -11.12
N ILE A 133 -13.47 17.98 -10.01
CA ILE A 133 -13.11 19.40 -9.88
C ILE A 133 -11.63 19.61 -10.18
N TYR A 134 -10.77 18.73 -9.63
CA TYR A 134 -9.32 18.84 -9.74
C TYR A 134 -8.78 18.00 -10.90
N ASP A 135 -7.83 18.55 -11.66
CA ASP A 135 -7.23 17.84 -12.78
C ASP A 135 -6.25 16.76 -12.30
N ALA A 136 -5.42 17.10 -11.30
CA ALA A 136 -4.41 16.18 -10.78
C ALA A 136 -4.19 16.32 -9.29
N ILE A 137 -3.64 15.26 -8.66
CA ILE A 137 -3.26 15.27 -7.26
C ILE A 137 -1.92 14.55 -7.04
N PHE A 138 -1.11 15.10 -6.13
CA PHE A 138 -0.07 14.36 -5.45
C PHE A 138 -0.35 14.36 -3.94
N TYR A 139 -0.19 13.21 -3.26
CA TYR A 139 -0.37 13.14 -1.82
C TYR A 139 0.61 12.15 -1.18
N GLY A 140 1.12 12.53 -0.01
CA GLY A 140 2.11 11.79 0.77
C GLY A 140 3.43 12.53 0.95
N SER A 141 4.46 11.79 1.36
CA SER A 141 5.78 12.33 1.63
C SER A 141 6.61 12.51 0.36
N ILE A 142 7.49 13.51 0.36
CA ILE A 142 8.51 13.68 -0.68
C ILE A 142 9.74 12.85 -0.28
N CYS A 143 10.16 11.96 -1.18
CA CYS A 143 11.29 11.05 -0.93
C CYS A 143 12.44 11.21 -1.95
N GLY A 144 12.26 11.91 -3.07
CA GLY A 144 13.30 12.08 -4.09
C GLY A 144 12.86 12.94 -5.26
N LYS A 145 13.75 13.14 -6.22
CA LYS A 145 13.55 13.98 -7.41
C LYS A 145 12.36 13.57 -8.27
N THR A 146 12.04 12.29 -8.32
CA THR A 146 10.85 11.83 -9.04
C THR A 146 9.58 12.46 -8.45
N HIS A 147 9.45 12.53 -7.12
CA HIS A 147 8.31 13.21 -6.49
C HIS A 147 8.30 14.72 -6.75
N GLU A 148 9.49 15.36 -6.67
CA GLU A 148 9.64 16.78 -7.01
C GLU A 148 9.18 17.06 -8.44
N LYS A 149 9.63 16.27 -9.42
CA LYS A 149 9.22 16.40 -10.82
C LYS A 149 7.71 16.21 -11.01
N ILE A 150 7.10 15.24 -10.32
CA ILE A 150 5.65 15.04 -10.35
C ILE A 150 4.93 16.27 -9.81
N VAL A 151 5.32 16.79 -8.64
CA VAL A 151 4.71 18.00 -8.07
C VAL A 151 4.84 19.19 -9.03
N ASN A 152 6.01 19.36 -9.63
CA ASN A 152 6.24 20.41 -10.62
C ASN A 152 5.38 20.23 -11.89
N ALA A 153 5.17 18.99 -12.33
CA ALA A 153 4.34 18.69 -13.49
C ALA A 153 2.87 19.02 -13.27
N ILE A 154 2.33 18.71 -12.09
CA ILE A 154 0.90 18.95 -11.79
C ILE A 154 0.61 20.41 -11.41
N ASN A 155 1.60 21.17 -10.99
CA ASN A 155 1.44 22.54 -10.47
C ASN A 155 0.85 23.54 -11.49
N ASN A 156 0.86 23.21 -12.79
CA ASN A 156 0.31 24.06 -13.85
C ASN A 156 -1.20 23.83 -14.13
N PHE A 157 -1.83 22.96 -13.36
CA PHE A 157 -3.23 22.58 -13.52
C PHE A 157 -4.06 22.98 -12.30
N ASN A 158 -5.36 22.74 -12.32
CA ASN A 158 -6.15 22.78 -11.10
C ASN A 158 -5.82 21.55 -10.26
N TYR A 159 -4.83 21.67 -9.40
CA TYR A 159 -4.20 20.55 -8.70
C TYR A 159 -4.42 20.60 -7.19
N LYS A 160 -4.12 19.48 -6.56
CA LYS A 160 -3.94 19.34 -5.11
C LYS A 160 -2.59 18.72 -4.78
N PHE A 161 -1.93 19.26 -3.76
CA PHE A 161 -0.78 18.62 -3.13
C PHE A 161 -1.02 18.51 -1.62
N ILE A 162 -1.21 17.28 -1.15
CA ILE A 162 -1.55 16.95 0.23
C ILE A 162 -0.37 16.26 0.91
N THR A 163 0.04 16.75 2.08
CA THR A 163 1.10 16.13 2.89
C THR A 163 0.80 16.21 4.38
N LEU A 164 1.50 15.42 5.19
CA LEU A 164 1.44 15.51 6.65
C LEU A 164 2.26 16.68 7.19
N GLY A 165 3.28 17.14 6.45
CA GLY A 165 4.18 18.23 6.81
C GLY A 165 5.61 17.94 6.34
N PRO A 166 6.47 18.97 6.24
CA PRO A 166 7.85 18.81 5.76
C PRO A 166 8.70 17.96 6.70
N GLU A 167 8.37 17.85 7.97
CA GLU A 167 9.03 16.99 8.96
C GLU A 167 8.85 15.50 8.66
N HIS A 168 7.84 15.14 7.87
CA HIS A 168 7.59 13.78 7.38
C HIS A 168 8.18 13.52 5.99
N TRP A 169 8.89 14.46 5.43
CA TRP A 169 9.59 14.28 4.16
C TRP A 169 10.96 13.67 4.41
N HIS A 170 11.29 12.65 3.65
CA HIS A 170 12.51 11.87 3.83
C HIS A 170 13.30 11.78 2.51
N PRO A 171 13.77 12.93 1.96
CA PRO A 171 14.50 12.90 0.70
C PRO A 171 15.80 12.11 0.84
N ASN A 172 16.07 11.28 -0.16
CA ASN A 172 17.32 10.52 -0.27
C ASN A 172 18.40 11.30 -1.01
N GLU A 173 18.08 12.50 -1.48
CA GLU A 173 18.97 13.39 -2.24
C GLU A 173 18.64 14.87 -1.93
N SER A 174 19.51 15.78 -2.36
CA SER A 174 19.27 17.21 -2.15
C SER A 174 18.12 17.72 -3.01
N LEU A 175 17.10 18.27 -2.35
CA LEU A 175 15.90 18.89 -2.93
C LEU A 175 15.70 20.31 -2.38
N ASP A 176 15.10 21.17 -3.17
CA ASP A 176 14.59 22.45 -2.66
C ASP A 176 13.24 22.26 -1.98
N LEU A 177 13.31 21.90 -0.70
CA LEU A 177 12.12 21.62 0.11
C LEU A 177 11.26 22.87 0.33
N ASN A 178 11.85 24.08 0.33
CA ASN A 178 11.10 25.31 0.48
C ASN A 178 10.22 25.58 -0.74
N SER A 179 10.78 25.48 -1.93
CA SER A 179 10.03 25.62 -3.19
C SER A 179 8.92 24.55 -3.32
N LEU A 180 9.15 23.35 -2.82
CA LEU A 180 8.11 22.30 -2.80
C LEU A 180 7.03 22.61 -1.77
N TRP A 181 7.40 23.14 -0.60
CA TRP A 181 6.44 23.50 0.42
C TRP A 181 5.48 24.61 -0.02
N GLU A 182 5.96 25.60 -0.76
CA GLU A 182 5.13 26.65 -1.35
C GLU A 182 4.02 26.12 -2.27
N LYS A 183 4.16 24.91 -2.79
CA LYS A 183 3.17 24.24 -3.67
C LYS A 183 2.16 23.39 -2.91
N VAL A 184 2.34 23.19 -1.60
CA VAL A 184 1.39 22.43 -0.77
C VAL A 184 0.07 23.17 -0.69
N THR A 185 -1.02 22.52 -1.07
CA THR A 185 -2.36 23.09 -1.02
C THR A 185 -3.09 22.75 0.28
N ASP A 186 -2.80 21.56 0.82
CA ASP A 186 -3.46 21.05 2.03
C ASP A 186 -2.44 20.24 2.85
N TYR A 187 -2.36 20.47 4.16
CA TYR A 187 -1.50 19.68 5.03
C TYR A 187 -2.20 19.33 6.33
N ASN A 188 -1.78 18.20 6.91
CA ASN A 188 -2.30 17.66 8.17
C ASN A 188 -3.84 17.58 8.22
N ILE A 189 -4.44 17.27 7.09
CA ILE A 189 -5.89 17.07 6.98
C ILE A 189 -6.29 15.66 7.43
N THR A 190 -7.53 15.51 7.86
CA THR A 190 -8.07 14.21 8.24
C THR A 190 -8.18 13.27 7.02
N THR A 191 -8.21 11.97 7.27
CA THR A 191 -8.45 10.96 6.23
C THR A 191 -9.74 11.23 5.45
N PHE A 192 -10.81 11.66 6.10
CA PHE A 192 -12.07 11.95 5.43
C PHE A 192 -12.00 13.19 4.53
N GLN A 193 -11.31 14.24 4.96
CA GLN A 193 -11.05 15.42 4.10
C GLN A 193 -10.20 15.02 2.89
N LYS A 194 -9.17 14.19 3.10
CA LYS A 194 -8.39 13.63 1.99
C LYS A 194 -9.28 12.87 1.01
N TRP A 195 -10.12 11.96 1.47
CA TRP A 195 -10.98 11.16 0.61
C TRP A 195 -12.01 11.99 -0.17
N ASP A 196 -12.54 13.07 0.43
CA ASP A 196 -13.39 14.02 -0.28
C ASP A 196 -12.65 14.69 -1.47
N ILE A 197 -11.39 15.09 -1.26
CA ILE A 197 -10.55 15.64 -2.33
C ILE A 197 -10.24 14.59 -3.40
N LEU A 198 -9.86 13.35 -3.00
CA LEU A 198 -9.56 12.27 -3.93
C LEU A 198 -10.76 11.98 -4.84
N SER A 199 -11.96 11.90 -4.27
CA SER A 199 -13.19 11.61 -5.03
C SER A 199 -13.50 12.64 -6.12
N LYS A 200 -13.03 13.88 -5.95
CA LYS A 200 -13.21 15.01 -6.87
C LYS A 200 -12.02 15.23 -7.81
N THR A 201 -11.05 14.33 -7.83
CA THR A 201 -9.83 14.45 -8.65
C THR A 201 -9.88 13.49 -9.84
N LYS A 202 -9.41 13.97 -11.02
CA LYS A 202 -9.33 13.15 -12.24
C LYS A 202 -8.13 12.20 -12.21
N VAL A 203 -6.92 12.70 -12.00
CA VAL A 203 -5.68 11.98 -12.27
C VAL A 203 -4.77 11.94 -11.03
N VAL A 204 -4.13 10.81 -10.82
CA VAL A 204 -3.07 10.66 -9.80
C VAL A 204 -1.82 10.01 -10.41
N PRO A 205 -0.69 10.73 -10.50
CA PRO A 205 0.60 10.13 -10.79
C PRO A 205 1.09 9.28 -9.62
N ILE A 206 1.52 8.03 -9.92
CA ILE A 206 1.92 7.04 -8.92
C ILE A 206 3.31 6.50 -9.24
N VAL A 207 4.13 6.37 -8.20
CA VAL A 207 5.45 5.73 -8.23
C VAL A 207 5.43 4.55 -7.26
N ASN A 208 5.70 3.33 -7.75
CA ASN A 208 5.63 2.08 -6.99
C ASN A 208 7.01 1.56 -6.58
N HIS A 209 7.89 2.46 -6.20
CA HIS A 209 9.15 2.08 -5.59
C HIS A 209 9.46 2.92 -4.35
N LEU A 210 10.31 2.37 -3.50
CA LEU A 210 10.87 3.04 -2.35
C LEU A 210 12.28 3.53 -2.72
N PHE A 211 12.60 4.74 -2.27
CA PHE A 211 13.95 5.30 -2.38
C PHE A 211 14.78 4.87 -1.17
N LEU A 212 15.97 4.35 -1.41
CA LEU A 212 16.86 3.82 -0.39
C LEU A 212 17.94 4.83 0.01
N LYS A 213 18.20 4.92 1.31
CA LYS A 213 19.38 5.58 1.88
C LYS A 213 20.52 4.56 2.05
N ASP A 214 21.75 5.05 2.25
CA ASP A 214 22.94 4.20 2.39
C ASP A 214 22.80 3.13 3.49
N ASP A 215 22.23 3.51 4.64
CA ASP A 215 21.99 2.57 5.73
C ASP A 215 20.96 1.49 5.34
N GLY A 216 19.92 1.85 4.61
CA GLY A 216 18.94 0.91 4.09
C GLY A 216 19.57 -0.10 3.13
N ILE A 217 20.42 0.36 2.22
CA ILE A 217 21.16 -0.49 1.27
C ILE A 217 22.08 -1.46 2.04
N LYS A 218 22.85 -0.95 3.00
CA LYS A 218 23.73 -1.76 3.84
C LYS A 218 22.95 -2.84 4.61
N ASN A 219 21.82 -2.48 5.17
CA ASN A 219 20.96 -3.41 5.91
C ASN A 219 20.41 -4.51 5.00
N ILE A 220 19.92 -4.16 3.80
CA ILE A 220 19.46 -5.13 2.80
C ILE A 220 20.59 -6.08 2.44
N LYS A 221 21.76 -5.57 2.06
CA LYS A 221 22.91 -6.38 1.67
C LYS A 221 23.49 -7.23 2.81
N SER A 222 23.15 -6.94 4.05
CA SER A 222 23.54 -7.77 5.19
C SER A 222 22.61 -8.97 5.42
N PHE A 223 21.49 -9.04 4.72
CA PHE A 223 20.49 -10.08 4.86
C PHE A 223 20.84 -11.26 3.95
N GLU A 224 20.91 -12.48 4.49
CA GLU A 224 21.28 -13.67 3.73
C GLU A 224 20.26 -13.95 2.61
N GLY A 225 20.74 -14.07 1.38
CA GLY A 225 19.93 -14.38 0.20
C GLY A 225 19.08 -13.21 -0.31
N TRP A 226 19.46 -11.99 0.03
CA TRP A 226 18.80 -10.80 -0.51
C TRP A 226 18.86 -10.74 -2.05
N GLU A 227 19.93 -11.24 -2.63
CA GLU A 227 20.17 -11.26 -4.08
C GLU A 227 19.14 -12.09 -4.85
N ASP A 228 18.59 -13.12 -4.22
CA ASP A 228 17.59 -13.99 -4.82
C ASP A 228 16.19 -13.36 -4.86
N ASN A 229 15.97 -12.28 -4.11
CA ASN A 229 14.70 -11.59 -4.09
C ASN A 229 14.66 -10.47 -5.15
N LYS A 230 13.84 -10.64 -6.16
CA LYS A 230 13.68 -9.69 -7.27
C LYS A 230 13.36 -8.25 -6.82
N VAL A 231 12.77 -8.08 -5.63
CA VAL A 231 12.52 -6.76 -5.04
C VAL A 231 13.79 -5.91 -4.96
N PHE A 232 14.93 -6.54 -4.76
CA PHE A 232 16.22 -5.88 -4.57
C PHE A 232 17.08 -5.83 -5.84
N SER A 233 16.57 -6.24 -6.99
CA SER A 233 17.35 -6.25 -8.26
C SER A 233 17.97 -4.89 -8.63
N ASN A 234 17.39 -3.79 -8.15
CA ASN A 234 17.85 -2.42 -8.40
C ASN A 234 18.31 -1.70 -7.12
N VAL A 235 18.75 -2.45 -6.10
CA VAL A 235 19.21 -1.85 -4.84
C VAL A 235 20.39 -0.90 -5.02
N ASP A 236 21.27 -1.17 -5.97
CA ASP A 236 22.42 -0.32 -6.31
C ASP A 236 21.98 1.00 -6.98
N ASP A 237 20.84 1.02 -7.65
CA ASP A 237 20.19 2.23 -8.17
C ASP A 237 19.40 2.99 -7.09
N ARG A 238 19.53 2.56 -5.82
CA ARG A 238 18.87 3.15 -4.65
C ARG A 238 17.36 3.07 -4.68
N ILE A 239 16.79 2.07 -5.37
CA ILE A 239 15.35 1.83 -5.43
C ILE A 239 15.04 0.36 -5.17
N MET A 240 13.85 0.11 -4.62
CA MET A 240 13.27 -1.23 -4.53
C MET A 240 11.75 -1.17 -4.73
N ALA A 241 11.17 -2.26 -5.20
CA ALA A 241 9.73 -2.33 -5.44
C ALA A 241 8.94 -2.11 -4.14
N GLN A 242 7.93 -1.26 -4.21
CA GLN A 242 6.94 -1.10 -3.14
C GLN A 242 5.61 -0.65 -3.71
N LEU A 243 4.61 -1.51 -3.68
CA LEU A 243 3.25 -1.13 -4.03
C LEU A 243 2.72 -0.07 -3.05
N LYS A 244 2.19 1.03 -3.58
CA LYS A 244 1.73 2.13 -2.74
C LYS A 244 0.22 2.05 -2.46
N PRO A 245 -0.25 2.42 -1.25
CA PRO A 245 -1.68 2.50 -0.95
C PRO A 245 -2.46 3.41 -1.90
N ARG A 246 -1.79 4.38 -2.54
CA ARG A 246 -2.37 5.28 -3.55
C ARG A 246 -3.09 4.54 -4.68
N ILE A 247 -2.60 3.36 -5.08
CA ILE A 247 -3.25 2.55 -6.12
C ILE A 247 -4.66 2.17 -5.70
N VAL A 248 -4.81 1.74 -4.46
CA VAL A 248 -6.10 1.33 -3.92
C VAL A 248 -7.05 2.50 -3.78
N GLU A 249 -6.57 3.59 -3.17
CA GLU A 249 -7.36 4.82 -3.03
C GLU A 249 -7.76 5.37 -4.40
N ALA A 250 -6.86 5.36 -5.39
CA ALA A 250 -7.14 5.83 -6.74
C ALA A 250 -8.30 5.05 -7.38
N ALA A 251 -8.26 3.73 -7.31
CA ALA A 251 -9.32 2.90 -7.85
C ALA A 251 -10.66 3.13 -7.14
N PHE A 252 -10.68 3.16 -5.80
CA PHE A 252 -11.91 3.35 -5.04
C PHE A 252 -12.54 4.74 -5.19
N PHE A 253 -11.73 5.78 -5.41
CA PHE A 253 -12.22 7.15 -5.59
C PHE A 253 -12.30 7.56 -7.06
N LYS A 254 -12.27 6.58 -7.98
CA LYS A 254 -12.44 6.80 -9.42
C LYS A 254 -11.47 7.84 -9.96
N MET A 255 -10.19 7.75 -9.60
CA MET A 255 -9.12 8.52 -10.22
C MET A 255 -8.41 7.67 -11.27
N LEU A 256 -8.04 8.29 -12.41
CA LEU A 256 -7.18 7.63 -13.38
C LEU A 256 -5.76 7.54 -12.82
N MET A 257 -5.26 6.34 -12.70
CA MET A 257 -3.89 6.07 -12.26
C MET A 257 -2.93 6.26 -13.44
N LEU A 258 -2.03 7.26 -13.35
CA LEU A 258 -0.85 7.37 -14.21
C LEU A 258 0.33 6.77 -13.46
N VAL A 259 0.74 5.58 -13.83
CA VAL A 259 1.75 4.81 -13.09
C VAL A 259 3.09 4.92 -13.78
N LYS A 260 4.13 5.34 -13.04
CA LYS A 260 5.50 5.31 -13.55
C LYS A 260 5.88 3.87 -13.84
N ARG A 261 6.32 3.59 -15.08
CA ARG A 261 6.90 2.31 -15.41
C ARG A 261 8.17 2.10 -14.59
N ASP A 262 8.29 0.97 -13.98
CA ASP A 262 9.43 0.57 -13.16
C ASP A 262 9.88 -0.85 -13.51
N PRO A 263 11.09 -1.28 -13.08
CA PRO A 263 11.62 -2.60 -13.45
C PRO A 263 10.78 -3.79 -13.00
N TRP A 264 9.90 -3.60 -12.04
CA TRP A 264 9.11 -4.68 -11.45
C TRP A 264 7.69 -4.73 -11.98
N ASN A 265 7.10 -3.58 -12.33
CA ASN A 265 5.69 -3.44 -12.73
C ASN A 265 4.72 -4.15 -11.77
N ALA A 266 4.98 -4.06 -10.46
CA ALA A 266 4.24 -4.81 -9.45
C ALA A 266 2.73 -4.53 -9.44
N ILE A 267 2.27 -3.42 -10.02
CA ILE A 267 0.86 -3.10 -10.18
C ILE A 267 0.13 -4.12 -11.07
N GLU A 268 0.82 -4.74 -12.03
CA GLU A 268 0.20 -5.68 -12.99
C GLU A 268 -0.31 -6.97 -12.32
N TYR A 269 0.13 -7.28 -11.09
CA TYR A 269 -0.49 -8.34 -10.28
C TYR A 269 -1.92 -8.01 -9.84
N PHE A 270 -2.29 -6.75 -9.85
CA PHE A 270 -3.57 -6.26 -9.33
C PHE A 270 -4.44 -5.61 -10.39
N TYR A 271 -3.86 -4.92 -11.36
CA TYR A 271 -4.56 -4.17 -12.40
C TYR A 271 -3.92 -4.39 -13.76
N GLU A 272 -4.73 -4.30 -14.82
CA GLU A 272 -4.32 -4.48 -16.22
C GLU A 272 -3.98 -3.13 -16.86
N PRO A 273 -2.78 -2.98 -17.49
CA PRO A 273 -2.43 -1.76 -18.21
C PRO A 273 -3.41 -1.49 -19.37
N GLU A 274 -3.62 -0.23 -19.71
CA GLU A 274 -4.53 0.30 -20.74
C GLU A 274 -6.03 -0.01 -20.49
N LYS A 275 -6.34 -0.86 -19.55
CA LYS A 275 -7.70 -1.26 -19.19
C LYS A 275 -8.15 -0.71 -17.83
N GLU A 276 -7.23 -0.62 -16.86
CA GLU A 276 -7.51 -0.23 -15.49
C GLU A 276 -6.57 0.88 -14.99
N PHE A 277 -5.47 1.14 -15.71
CA PHE A 277 -4.53 2.24 -15.49
C PHE A 277 -3.71 2.51 -16.75
N LEU A 278 -2.99 3.64 -16.77
CA LEU A 278 -2.05 3.98 -17.83
C LEU A 278 -0.62 4.10 -17.30
N TYR A 279 0.36 3.68 -18.11
CA TYR A 279 1.77 3.93 -17.83
C TYR A 279 2.24 5.30 -18.35
N TYR A 280 3.30 5.82 -17.71
CA TYR A 280 4.18 6.85 -18.25
C TYR A 280 5.64 6.45 -17.97
N ASP A 281 6.57 6.88 -18.84
CA ASP A 281 7.98 6.51 -18.77
C ASP A 281 8.86 7.64 -18.21
N ASP A 282 8.55 8.92 -18.50
CA ASP A 282 9.27 10.08 -17.97
C ASP A 282 8.29 11.10 -17.36
N GLU A 283 8.64 11.70 -16.24
CA GLU A 283 7.83 12.74 -15.60
C GLU A 283 7.56 13.96 -16.51
N LYS A 284 8.41 14.17 -17.53
CA LYS A 284 8.20 15.21 -18.56
C LYS A 284 6.97 15.00 -19.41
N GLU A 285 6.47 13.77 -19.51
CA GLU A 285 5.24 13.44 -20.25
C GLU A 285 3.97 13.86 -19.48
N LEU A 286 4.06 13.92 -18.14
CA LEU A 286 2.93 14.16 -17.27
C LEU A 286 2.13 15.42 -17.64
N PRO A 287 2.72 16.60 -17.92
CA PRO A 287 1.93 17.77 -18.28
C PRO A 287 1.06 17.54 -19.52
N GLY A 288 1.61 16.95 -20.58
CA GLY A 288 0.88 16.65 -21.80
C GLY A 288 -0.23 15.61 -21.59
N LEU A 289 0.07 14.55 -20.83
CA LEU A 289 -0.90 13.51 -20.47
C LEU A 289 -2.05 14.07 -19.63
N ILE A 290 -1.75 14.84 -18.59
CA ILE A 290 -2.77 15.43 -17.71
C ILE A 290 -3.65 16.41 -18.49
N GLU A 291 -3.06 17.27 -19.33
CA GLU A 291 -3.81 18.20 -20.16
C GLU A 291 -4.76 17.47 -21.12
N HIS A 292 -4.25 16.45 -21.80
CA HIS A 292 -5.03 15.65 -22.74
C HIS A 292 -6.19 14.92 -22.04
N ILE A 293 -5.90 14.24 -20.94
CA ILE A 293 -6.89 13.51 -20.15
C ILE A 293 -7.94 14.46 -19.57
N SER A 294 -7.53 15.60 -19.03
CA SER A 294 -8.45 16.57 -18.43
C SER A 294 -9.43 17.15 -19.45
N LYS A 295 -8.97 17.40 -20.69
CA LYS A 295 -9.80 17.89 -21.80
C LYS A 295 -10.75 16.81 -22.35
N ASN A 296 -10.31 15.56 -22.33
CA ASN A 296 -11.04 14.42 -22.91
C ASN A 296 -11.46 13.41 -21.81
N TRP A 297 -11.81 13.89 -20.62
CA TRP A 297 -12.08 13.05 -19.46
C TRP A 297 -13.06 11.91 -19.72
N ASN A 298 -14.09 12.15 -20.50
CA ASN A 298 -15.10 11.14 -20.80
C ASN A 298 -14.55 9.92 -21.55
N ASP A 299 -13.50 10.10 -22.35
CA ASP A 299 -12.87 9.02 -23.10
C ASP A 299 -12.09 8.06 -22.19
N TYR A 300 -11.69 8.53 -21.01
CA TYR A 300 -10.92 7.76 -20.01
C TYR A 300 -11.78 7.15 -18.90
N ARG A 301 -13.07 7.51 -18.81
CA ARG A 301 -13.95 7.02 -17.73
C ARG A 301 -14.04 5.51 -17.69
N HIS A 302 -14.02 4.84 -18.84
CA HIS A 302 -14.09 3.38 -18.90
C HIS A 302 -12.91 2.70 -18.19
N ILE A 303 -11.69 3.27 -18.26
CA ILE A 303 -10.48 2.76 -17.56
C ILE A 303 -10.68 2.89 -16.05
N VAL A 304 -11.17 4.04 -15.64
CA VAL A 304 -11.43 4.36 -14.22
C VAL A 304 -12.54 3.48 -13.65
N ASP A 305 -13.62 3.29 -14.37
CA ASP A 305 -14.74 2.44 -13.94
C ASP A 305 -14.33 0.96 -13.87
N ASN A 306 -13.52 0.46 -14.81
CA ASN A 306 -12.97 -0.90 -14.74
C ASN A 306 -12.12 -1.10 -13.48
N ALA A 307 -11.23 -0.15 -13.16
CA ALA A 307 -10.41 -0.21 -11.94
C ALA A 307 -11.27 -0.18 -10.68
N TYR A 308 -12.30 0.68 -10.65
CA TYR A 308 -13.25 0.78 -9.56
C TYR A 308 -14.05 -0.52 -9.36
N ASP A 309 -14.62 -1.07 -10.41
CA ASP A 309 -15.41 -2.31 -10.35
C ASP A 309 -14.57 -3.49 -9.85
N LYS A 310 -13.34 -3.61 -10.34
CA LYS A 310 -12.39 -4.61 -9.86
C LYS A 310 -12.07 -4.41 -8.38
N ALA A 311 -11.80 -3.17 -7.94
CA ALA A 311 -11.51 -2.85 -6.55
C ALA A 311 -12.70 -3.16 -5.64
N MET A 312 -13.90 -2.73 -6.02
CA MET A 312 -15.13 -2.99 -5.26
C MET A 312 -15.46 -4.47 -5.14
N LYS A 313 -15.11 -5.26 -6.15
CA LYS A 313 -15.33 -6.72 -6.13
C LYS A 313 -14.31 -7.47 -5.29
N ASN A 314 -13.02 -7.05 -5.33
CA ASN A 314 -11.91 -7.90 -4.85
C ASN A 314 -11.11 -7.30 -3.69
N TYR A 315 -11.18 -5.97 -3.47
CA TYR A 315 -10.26 -5.25 -2.59
C TYR A 315 -10.96 -4.46 -1.48
N THR A 316 -12.26 -4.61 -1.32
CA THR A 316 -12.94 -4.14 -0.10
C THR A 316 -12.49 -4.95 1.09
N THR A 317 -12.59 -4.40 2.28
CA THR A 317 -12.21 -5.08 3.52
C THR A 317 -12.92 -6.42 3.66
N GLU A 318 -14.21 -6.46 3.34
CA GLU A 318 -15.02 -7.68 3.38
C GLU A 318 -14.50 -8.73 2.39
N ALA A 319 -14.24 -8.34 1.13
CA ALA A 319 -13.77 -9.27 0.10
C ALA A 319 -12.38 -9.84 0.40
N VAL A 320 -11.46 -8.99 0.90
CA VAL A 320 -10.12 -9.42 1.26
C VAL A 320 -10.12 -10.36 2.44
N LEU A 321 -10.88 -10.06 3.49
CA LEU A 321 -10.98 -10.92 4.67
C LEU A 321 -11.65 -12.24 4.36
N GLU A 322 -12.75 -12.24 3.60
CA GLU A 322 -13.41 -13.46 3.17
C GLU A 322 -12.46 -14.38 2.39
N ARG A 323 -11.65 -13.79 1.50
CA ARG A 323 -10.61 -14.52 0.78
C ARG A 323 -9.55 -15.08 1.73
N MET A 324 -8.99 -14.26 2.63
CA MET A 324 -7.97 -14.69 3.59
C MET A 324 -8.46 -15.86 4.45
N ILE A 325 -9.68 -15.78 4.98
CA ILE A 325 -10.25 -16.83 5.82
C ILE A 325 -10.48 -18.12 5.02
N ARG A 326 -10.95 -18.01 3.78
CA ARG A 326 -11.21 -19.18 2.92
C ARG A 326 -9.93 -19.88 2.47
N GLU A 327 -8.87 -19.12 2.20
CA GLU A 327 -7.59 -19.63 1.68
C GLU A 327 -6.62 -20.09 2.79
N THR A 328 -6.90 -19.77 4.03
CA THR A 328 -6.10 -20.24 5.16
C THR A 328 -6.52 -21.66 5.51
N THR A 329 -5.63 -22.58 5.31
CA THR A 329 -5.83 -24.02 5.53
C THR A 329 -5.42 -24.48 6.91
#